data_fc98996f633b6a7d4cc683f79f6941ad
#
_entry.id   fc98996f633b6a7d4cc683f79f6941ad
#
_cell.length_a   1.000
_cell.length_b   1.000
_cell.length_c   1.000
_cell.angle_alpha   90.00
_cell.angle_beta   90.00
_cell.angle_gamma   90.00
#
_symmetry.space_group_name_H-M   'P 1'
#
loop_
_entity.id
_entity.type
_entity.pdbx_description
1 polymer ?
#
loop_
_entity_poly.entity_id
_entity_poly.type
_entity_poly.pdbx_seq_one_letter_code
_entity_poly.pdbx_strand_id
1 'polypeptide(L)'
;MRSCIRNLFFYSIAILVGLMTSPLLIAQSGSTPPDSGEETGQPISAELRDIHDEQAELRRELKMLNQHVDHLKRRLESLDQISEVQQQLDRIITRQESENSEEDSRKLDPQIESLERKIDRLREAMEIETELADRIAEVLELKERLGGLPKTETTTKSSRYLTITIGNLQKMRQLHSELGNPSGTTENRHEQLEQAVDELQERIDFESELTELAFRFVEAVQENQKEETDELTEEIREILDEMENQPPKKTLRPTAEMRQNGTDTSEDESGDITEPSMIAGQAGTLESGQYFIRQSWSQETDYPRPYFVNVPEGEAGQKFPVFIFLHGNGGNAKEVMRILLRNRTKMAAKYVMVFAQGYRESWNIVSERSKADDTAFIESIVRKLASCDNIQNDNFSIMGASNGAALVNQLLIESRLPNIRNYISGVSPLNVWQYDGKQFKSKGADNDYRDSANPITGKRLMNISGTDDALVPYDGGISRHIPAKDGKLGFLGAEESTYVWAKQMGYSGKKLTTPSRTEGQMEVFSYLGGDVVHYKVVGAGHGATHEISEQDLLHFLDSGKNTSGK
;
A
#
# COMPACT_ATOMS: atom_id res chain seq x y z
N MET A 1 18.48 -2.50 -28.48
CA MET A 1 17.13 -2.33 -27.95
C MET A 1 16.30 -1.30 -28.72
N ARG A 2 16.77 -0.06 -29.01
CA ARG A 2 16.03 0.97 -29.77
C ARG A 2 15.54 0.51 -31.17
N SER A 3 16.27 -0.36 -31.87
CA SER A 3 15.86 -0.88 -33.21
C SER A 3 14.74 -1.93 -33.13
N CYS A 4 14.69 -2.75 -32.10
CA CYS A 4 13.64 -3.75 -31.92
C CYS A 4 12.29 -3.13 -31.53
N ILE A 5 12.30 -2.11 -30.67
CA ILE A 5 11.07 -1.40 -30.22
C ILE A 5 10.47 -0.62 -31.40
N ARG A 6 11.31 -0.01 -32.26
CA ARG A 6 10.85 0.72 -33.45
C ARG A 6 10.22 -0.22 -34.50
N ASN A 7 10.72 -1.42 -34.62
CA ASN A 7 10.16 -2.40 -35.55
C ASN A 7 8.85 -3.03 -35.04
N LEU A 8 8.70 -3.29 -33.75
CA LEU A 8 7.43 -3.72 -33.15
C LEU A 8 6.35 -2.64 -33.28
N PHE A 9 6.70 -1.36 -33.15
CA PHE A 9 5.78 -0.23 -33.30
C PHE A 9 5.24 -0.11 -34.74
N PHE A 10 6.08 -0.30 -35.75
CA PHE A 10 5.64 -0.27 -37.15
C PHE A 10 4.79 -1.49 -37.55
N TYR A 11 5.06 -2.66 -36.99
CA TYR A 11 4.24 -3.86 -37.22
C TYR A 11 2.84 -3.74 -36.61
N SER A 12 2.73 -3.20 -35.42
CA SER A 12 1.42 -3.00 -34.76
C SER A 12 0.56 -1.95 -35.49
N ILE A 13 1.16 -0.86 -36.00
CA ILE A 13 0.44 0.17 -36.77
C ILE A 13 0.00 -0.40 -38.15
N ALA A 14 0.80 -1.23 -38.79
CA ALA A 14 0.46 -1.82 -40.10
C ALA A 14 -0.73 -2.80 -40.00
N ILE A 15 -0.84 -3.56 -38.91
CA ILE A 15 -1.99 -4.45 -38.66
C ILE A 15 -3.24 -3.60 -38.33
N LEU A 16 -3.13 -2.52 -37.55
CA LEU A 16 -4.26 -1.65 -37.22
C LEU A 16 -4.81 -0.88 -38.41
N VAL A 17 -3.95 -0.40 -39.31
CA VAL A 17 -4.38 0.29 -40.57
C VAL A 17 -5.00 -0.69 -41.56
N GLY A 18 -4.54 -1.94 -41.58
CA GLY A 18 -5.13 -3.00 -42.43
C GLY A 18 -6.55 -3.39 -42.00
N LEU A 19 -6.86 -3.34 -40.70
CA LEU A 19 -8.21 -3.65 -40.19
C LEU A 19 -9.20 -2.47 -40.32
N MET A 20 -8.73 -1.24 -40.47
CA MET A 20 -9.59 -0.06 -40.63
C MET A 20 -9.93 0.30 -42.09
N THR A 21 -9.29 -0.34 -43.07
CA THR A 21 -9.46 -0.02 -44.51
C THR A 21 -10.21 -1.07 -45.31
N SER A 22 -10.85 -2.05 -44.66
CA SER A 22 -11.72 -2.99 -45.39
C SER A 22 -13.04 -2.29 -45.75
N PRO A 23 -13.30 -1.97 -47.03
CA PRO A 23 -14.56 -1.37 -47.42
C PRO A 23 -15.67 -2.44 -47.36
N LEU A 24 -16.73 -2.16 -46.61
CA LEU A 24 -18.00 -2.86 -46.72
C LEU A 24 -18.49 -2.76 -48.17
N LEU A 25 -18.46 -3.86 -48.90
CA LEU A 25 -19.11 -3.98 -50.20
C LEU A 25 -20.62 -3.94 -49.96
N ILE A 26 -21.25 -2.78 -50.21
CA ILE A 26 -22.69 -2.68 -50.35
C ILE A 26 -23.01 -3.22 -51.75
N ALA A 27 -23.45 -4.47 -51.82
CA ALA A 27 -24.05 -5.00 -53.00
C ALA A 27 -25.48 -4.47 -53.17
N GLN A 28 -25.66 -3.45 -54.01
CA GLN A 28 -26.96 -3.18 -54.64
C GLN A 28 -27.19 -4.16 -55.76
N SER A 29 -28.15 -5.06 -55.58
CA SER A 29 -28.78 -5.75 -56.73
C SER A 29 -30.29 -5.66 -56.55
N GLY A 30 -30.91 -4.84 -57.41
CA GLY A 30 -32.35 -4.86 -57.60
C GLY A 30 -32.78 -6.08 -58.37
N SER A 31 -33.80 -6.76 -57.87
CA SER A 31 -34.79 -7.54 -58.66
C SER A 31 -35.96 -7.92 -57.76
N THR A 32 -37.14 -7.76 -58.30
CA THR A 32 -38.47 -7.97 -57.76
C THR A 32 -38.73 -9.38 -57.20
N PRO A 33 -39.74 -9.53 -56.29
CA PRO A 33 -39.92 -10.75 -55.50
C PRO A 33 -40.76 -11.81 -56.18
N PRO A 34 -40.66 -13.04 -55.74
CA PRO A 34 -41.81 -13.94 -55.65
C PRO A 34 -42.13 -14.30 -54.20
N ASP A 35 -43.36 -14.51 -54.05
CA ASP A 35 -44.30 -14.76 -52.97
C ASP A 35 -43.91 -15.94 -52.05
N SER A 36 -44.36 -15.79 -50.76
CA SER A 36 -44.68 -16.83 -49.79
C SER A 36 -43.54 -17.75 -49.24
N GLY A 37 -43.27 -17.55 -47.95
CA GLY A 37 -42.60 -18.55 -47.12
C GLY A 37 -42.15 -17.92 -45.78
N GLU A 38 -42.79 -18.25 -44.70
CA GLU A 38 -42.38 -17.97 -43.33
C GLU A 38 -40.94 -18.47 -43.08
N GLU A 39 -39.96 -17.60 -42.96
CA GLU A 39 -38.65 -17.91 -42.37
C GLU A 39 -38.24 -16.83 -41.39
N THR A 40 -38.23 -17.25 -40.17
CA THR A 40 -37.52 -16.82 -38.94
C THR A 40 -36.47 -15.73 -39.14
N GLY A 41 -36.88 -14.47 -38.95
CA GLY A 41 -35.99 -13.31 -38.92
C GLY A 41 -35.28 -13.12 -37.55
N GLN A 42 -34.49 -14.09 -37.06
CA GLN A 42 -33.79 -14.00 -35.79
C GLN A 42 -32.25 -14.12 -35.76
N PRO A 43 -31.50 -14.59 -36.77
CA PRO A 43 -30.04 -14.72 -36.55
C PRO A 43 -29.26 -13.42 -36.76
N ILE A 44 -29.63 -12.55 -37.69
CA ILE A 44 -28.82 -11.37 -38.07
C ILE A 44 -28.76 -10.30 -36.97
N SER A 45 -29.78 -10.17 -36.15
CA SER A 45 -29.79 -9.18 -35.08
C SER A 45 -28.97 -9.58 -33.83
N ALA A 46 -28.79 -10.88 -33.62
CA ALA A 46 -27.94 -11.41 -32.55
C ALA A 46 -26.44 -11.30 -32.92
N GLU A 47 -26.09 -11.76 -34.12
CA GLU A 47 -24.70 -11.64 -34.62
C GLU A 47 -24.23 -10.18 -34.73
N LEU A 48 -25.09 -9.25 -35.12
CA LEU A 48 -24.75 -7.83 -35.13
C LEU A 48 -24.56 -7.24 -33.72
N ARG A 49 -25.28 -7.76 -32.72
CA ARG A 49 -25.03 -7.36 -31.31
C ARG A 49 -23.72 -7.91 -30.82
N ASP A 50 -23.43 -9.18 -31.05
CA ASP A 50 -22.17 -9.83 -30.66
C ASP A 50 -20.97 -9.11 -31.28
N ILE A 51 -21.03 -8.75 -32.57
CA ILE A 51 -19.98 -7.96 -33.26
C ILE A 51 -19.84 -6.55 -32.63
N HIS A 52 -20.95 -5.94 -32.25
CA HIS A 52 -20.92 -4.60 -31.65
C HIS A 52 -20.31 -4.64 -30.25
N ASP A 53 -20.64 -5.68 -29.48
CA ASP A 53 -20.09 -5.91 -28.12
C ASP A 53 -18.59 -6.24 -28.20
N GLU A 54 -18.17 -7.09 -29.14
CA GLU A 54 -16.75 -7.37 -29.40
C GLU A 54 -15.97 -6.12 -29.84
N GLN A 55 -16.56 -5.27 -30.69
CA GLN A 55 -15.95 -3.99 -31.05
C GLN A 55 -15.85 -3.02 -29.88
N ALA A 56 -16.80 -3.04 -28.96
CA ALA A 56 -16.75 -2.23 -27.75
C ALA A 56 -15.63 -2.72 -26.83
N GLU A 57 -15.47 -4.03 -26.66
CA GLU A 57 -14.41 -4.65 -25.88
C GLU A 57 -13.03 -4.34 -26.45
N LEU A 58 -12.81 -4.55 -27.74
CA LEU A 58 -11.56 -4.21 -28.41
C LEU A 58 -11.19 -2.71 -28.29
N ARG A 59 -12.17 -1.81 -28.33
CA ARG A 59 -11.92 -0.37 -28.09
C ARG A 59 -11.48 -0.09 -26.66
N ARG A 60 -11.98 -0.84 -25.68
CA ARG A 60 -11.58 -0.76 -24.27
C ARG A 60 -10.14 -1.23 -24.09
N GLU A 61 -9.83 -2.41 -24.60
CA GLU A 61 -8.46 -2.96 -24.56
C GLU A 61 -7.45 -2.00 -25.23
N LEU A 62 -7.81 -1.42 -26.38
CA LEU A 62 -6.96 -0.44 -27.05
C LEU A 62 -6.74 0.82 -26.21
N LYS A 63 -7.76 1.28 -25.49
CA LYS A 63 -7.64 2.44 -24.58
C LYS A 63 -6.72 2.13 -23.39
N MET A 64 -6.89 0.97 -22.78
CA MET A 64 -6.04 0.49 -21.68
C MET A 64 -4.59 0.34 -22.16
N LEU A 65 -4.36 -0.26 -23.31
CA LEU A 65 -3.04 -0.42 -23.90
C LEU A 65 -2.36 0.93 -24.19
N ASN A 66 -3.09 1.92 -24.70
CA ASN A 66 -2.55 3.26 -24.93
C ASN A 66 -2.14 3.95 -23.63
N GLN A 67 -2.92 3.83 -22.55
CA GLN A 67 -2.58 4.36 -21.24
C GLN A 67 -1.31 3.71 -20.69
N HIS A 68 -1.19 2.39 -20.86
CA HIS A 68 0.01 1.66 -20.44
C HIS A 68 1.26 2.08 -21.24
N VAL A 69 1.11 2.28 -22.55
CA VAL A 69 2.20 2.79 -23.41
C VAL A 69 2.63 4.20 -22.99
N ASP A 70 1.70 5.08 -22.63
CA ASP A 70 2.04 6.43 -22.19
C ASP A 70 2.70 6.43 -20.80
N HIS A 71 2.33 5.50 -19.91
CA HIS A 71 3.03 5.26 -18.66
C HIS A 71 4.48 4.80 -18.91
N LEU A 72 4.67 3.81 -19.77
CA LEU A 72 6.02 3.31 -20.12
C LEU A 72 6.91 4.37 -20.75
N LYS A 73 6.36 5.28 -21.58
CA LYS A 73 7.12 6.40 -22.14
C LYS A 73 7.64 7.35 -21.06
N ARG A 74 6.78 7.77 -20.14
CA ARG A 74 7.18 8.65 -19.02
C ARG A 74 8.25 8.00 -18.15
N ARG A 75 8.09 6.72 -17.85
CA ARG A 75 9.08 5.96 -17.10
C ARG A 75 10.43 5.90 -17.82
N LEU A 76 10.43 5.76 -19.14
CA LEU A 76 11.65 5.78 -19.94
C LEU A 76 12.32 7.15 -19.90
N GLU A 77 11.56 8.26 -19.97
CA GLU A 77 12.07 9.62 -19.84
C GLU A 77 12.73 9.84 -18.47
N SER A 78 12.11 9.37 -17.39
CA SER A 78 12.69 9.46 -16.04
C SER A 78 13.98 8.65 -15.92
N LEU A 79 14.05 7.46 -16.49
CA LEU A 79 15.26 6.64 -16.51
C LEU A 79 16.38 7.28 -17.33
N ASP A 80 16.08 7.92 -18.45
CA ASP A 80 17.06 8.66 -19.24
C ASP A 80 17.63 9.84 -18.42
N GLN A 81 16.79 10.57 -17.68
CA GLN A 81 17.23 11.65 -16.78
C GLN A 81 18.12 11.12 -15.63
N ILE A 82 17.75 10.03 -14.98
CA ILE A 82 18.57 9.40 -13.93
C ILE A 82 19.94 9.01 -14.51
N SER A 83 19.96 8.42 -15.70
CA SER A 83 21.20 8.02 -16.37
C SER A 83 22.12 9.21 -16.68
N GLU A 84 21.55 10.35 -17.09
CA GLU A 84 22.33 11.58 -17.33
C GLU A 84 22.94 12.12 -16.04
N VAL A 85 22.17 12.18 -14.95
CA VAL A 85 22.66 12.65 -13.65
C VAL A 85 23.70 11.69 -13.07
N GLN A 86 23.51 10.38 -13.22
CA GLN A 86 24.49 9.38 -12.81
C GLN A 86 25.83 9.55 -13.54
N GLN A 87 25.81 9.79 -14.86
CA GLN A 87 27.04 10.07 -15.61
C GLN A 87 27.73 11.36 -15.16
N GLN A 88 26.99 12.37 -14.71
CA GLN A 88 27.58 13.58 -14.13
C GLN A 88 28.24 13.28 -12.79
N LEU A 89 27.57 12.51 -11.94
CA LEU A 89 28.10 12.07 -10.65
C LEU A 89 29.40 11.26 -10.82
N ASP A 90 29.43 10.27 -11.71
CA ASP A 90 30.59 9.45 -12.00
C ASP A 90 31.81 10.28 -12.46
N ARG A 91 31.58 11.34 -13.26
CA ARG A 91 32.65 12.27 -13.68
C ARG A 91 33.22 13.07 -12.51
N ILE A 92 32.38 13.50 -11.56
CA ILE A 92 32.82 14.27 -10.40
C ILE A 92 33.57 13.37 -9.42
N ILE A 93 33.10 12.14 -9.17
CA ILE A 93 33.78 11.15 -8.33
C ILE A 93 35.16 10.83 -8.93
N THR A 94 35.24 10.55 -10.23
CA THR A 94 36.54 10.28 -10.90
C THR A 94 37.49 11.47 -10.78
N ARG A 95 36.97 12.69 -10.84
CA ARG A 95 37.78 13.90 -10.62
C ARG A 95 38.24 13.99 -9.17
N GLN A 96 37.37 13.74 -8.20
CA GLN A 96 37.68 13.73 -6.77
C GLN A 96 38.81 12.74 -6.46
N GLU A 97 38.73 11.53 -7.01
CA GLU A 97 39.76 10.47 -6.85
C GLU A 97 41.12 10.85 -7.49
N SER A 98 41.10 11.73 -8.51
CA SER A 98 42.32 12.18 -9.20
C SER A 98 42.99 13.41 -8.59
N GLU A 99 42.32 14.09 -7.63
CA GLU A 99 42.89 15.29 -6.96
C GLU A 99 43.98 14.88 -5.96
N ASN A 100 45.14 15.60 -6.03
CA ASN A 100 46.29 15.31 -5.18
C ASN A 100 46.22 16.02 -3.80
N SER A 101 45.21 16.84 -3.57
CA SER A 101 45.02 17.61 -2.34
C SER A 101 43.72 17.20 -1.67
N GLU A 102 43.78 16.87 -0.39
CA GLU A 102 42.61 16.53 0.43
C GLU A 102 41.62 17.70 0.56
N GLU A 103 42.12 18.94 0.51
CA GLU A 103 41.32 20.15 0.55
C GLU A 103 40.56 20.39 -0.77
N ASP A 104 41.15 20.10 -1.93
CA ASP A 104 40.52 20.25 -3.23
C ASP A 104 39.52 19.10 -3.48
N SER A 105 39.80 17.89 -3.01
CA SER A 105 38.88 16.76 -3.00
C SER A 105 37.60 17.08 -2.21
N ARG A 106 37.70 17.63 -1.00
CA ARG A 106 36.54 18.04 -0.18
C ARG A 106 35.68 19.14 -0.78
N LYS A 107 36.20 19.95 -1.69
CA LYS A 107 35.40 20.97 -2.40
C LYS A 107 34.38 20.38 -3.36
N LEU A 108 34.51 19.11 -3.72
CA LEU A 108 33.60 18.40 -4.62
C LEU A 108 32.47 17.69 -3.86
N ASP A 109 32.61 17.45 -2.53
CA ASP A 109 31.59 16.78 -1.71
C ASP A 109 30.19 17.40 -1.85
N PRO A 110 30.00 18.73 -1.77
CA PRO A 110 28.66 19.32 -1.91
C PRO A 110 28.02 19.09 -3.28
N GLN A 111 28.86 18.94 -4.34
CA GLN A 111 28.35 18.66 -5.69
C GLN A 111 27.91 17.20 -5.80
N ILE A 112 28.67 16.29 -5.23
CA ILE A 112 28.32 14.86 -5.14
C ILE A 112 26.99 14.70 -4.40
N GLU A 113 26.88 15.23 -3.19
CA GLU A 113 25.64 15.17 -2.41
C GLU A 113 24.43 15.79 -3.14
N SER A 114 24.66 16.87 -3.89
CA SER A 114 23.58 17.51 -4.67
C SER A 114 23.08 16.61 -5.81
N LEU A 115 23.99 15.91 -6.49
CA LEU A 115 23.63 14.99 -7.58
C LEU A 115 22.99 13.70 -7.05
N GLU A 116 23.48 13.16 -5.94
CA GLU A 116 22.87 12.02 -5.27
C GLU A 116 21.43 12.33 -4.84
N ARG A 117 21.22 13.47 -4.18
CA ARG A 117 19.85 13.93 -3.82
C ARG A 117 18.95 14.13 -5.04
N LYS A 118 19.51 14.50 -6.19
CA LYS A 118 18.74 14.64 -7.43
C LYS A 118 18.35 13.28 -8.00
N ILE A 119 19.25 12.29 -7.96
CA ILE A 119 18.95 10.92 -8.39
C ILE A 119 17.85 10.31 -7.50
N ASP A 120 17.94 10.49 -6.19
CA ASP A 120 16.96 9.96 -5.25
C ASP A 120 15.57 10.57 -5.49
N ARG A 121 15.49 11.89 -5.71
CA ARG A 121 14.21 12.54 -6.06
C ARG A 121 13.61 12.03 -7.38
N LEU A 122 14.43 11.81 -8.39
CA LEU A 122 13.96 11.27 -9.68
C LEU A 122 13.45 9.83 -9.54
N ARG A 123 14.10 9.01 -8.71
CA ARG A 123 13.65 7.65 -8.40
C ARG A 123 12.33 7.67 -7.64
N GLU A 124 12.21 8.52 -6.63
CA GLU A 124 10.98 8.70 -5.86
C GLU A 124 9.82 9.13 -6.75
N ALA A 125 10.02 10.13 -7.61
CA ALA A 125 9.00 10.57 -8.56
C ALA A 125 8.56 9.45 -9.52
N MET A 126 9.48 8.59 -9.94
CA MET A 126 9.17 7.45 -10.81
C MET A 126 8.38 6.36 -10.08
N GLU A 127 8.65 6.12 -8.80
CA GLU A 127 7.89 5.17 -7.97
C GLU A 127 6.45 5.65 -7.77
N ILE A 128 6.28 6.92 -7.38
CA ILE A 128 4.96 7.54 -7.21
C ILE A 128 4.17 7.54 -8.53
N GLU A 129 4.82 7.85 -9.65
CA GLU A 129 4.20 7.79 -10.98
C GLU A 129 3.68 6.37 -11.29
N THR A 130 4.44 5.33 -10.93
CA THR A 130 4.05 3.94 -11.14
C THR A 130 2.85 3.57 -10.27
N GLU A 131 2.89 3.89 -8.98
CA GLU A 131 1.81 3.61 -8.04
C GLU A 131 0.50 4.31 -8.43
N LEU A 132 0.57 5.59 -8.80
CA LEU A 132 -0.61 6.33 -9.25
C LEU A 132 -1.16 5.81 -10.59
N ALA A 133 -0.30 5.31 -11.48
CA ALA A 133 -0.75 4.72 -12.74
C ALA A 133 -1.51 3.41 -12.50
N ASP A 134 -1.01 2.56 -11.61
CA ASP A 134 -1.65 1.30 -11.25
C ASP A 134 -3.00 1.57 -10.57
N ARG A 135 -3.05 2.47 -9.62
CA ARG A 135 -4.29 2.85 -8.93
C ARG A 135 -5.34 3.47 -9.87
N ILE A 136 -4.91 4.30 -10.84
CA ILE A 136 -5.82 4.81 -11.88
C ILE A 136 -6.40 3.65 -12.73
N ALA A 137 -5.59 2.65 -13.06
CA ALA A 137 -6.03 1.49 -13.83
C ALA A 137 -7.07 0.67 -13.05
N GLU A 138 -6.83 0.39 -11.77
CA GLU A 138 -7.77 -0.31 -10.89
C GLU A 138 -9.12 0.40 -10.77
N VAL A 139 -9.11 1.72 -10.52
CA VAL A 139 -10.35 2.50 -10.39
C VAL A 139 -11.11 2.59 -11.73
N LEU A 140 -10.40 2.60 -12.86
CA LEU A 140 -11.01 2.56 -14.19
C LEU A 140 -11.68 1.21 -14.45
N GLU A 141 -11.04 0.11 -14.12
CA GLU A 141 -11.61 -1.23 -14.23
C GLU A 141 -12.86 -1.38 -13.36
N LEU A 142 -12.77 -0.98 -12.08
CA LEU A 142 -13.91 -1.01 -11.17
C LEU A 142 -15.10 -0.19 -11.68
N LYS A 143 -14.84 1.02 -12.17
CA LYS A 143 -15.88 1.88 -12.77
C LYS A 143 -16.56 1.20 -13.96
N GLU A 144 -15.82 0.46 -14.75
CA GLU A 144 -16.35 -0.27 -15.91
C GLU A 144 -17.20 -1.45 -15.47
N ARG A 145 -16.72 -2.26 -14.53
CA ARG A 145 -17.49 -3.37 -13.91
C ARG A 145 -18.79 -2.87 -13.31
N LEU A 146 -18.74 -1.76 -12.57
CA LEU A 146 -19.91 -1.10 -12.00
C LEU A 146 -20.89 -0.61 -13.08
N GLY A 147 -20.39 -0.12 -14.22
CA GLY A 147 -21.19 0.33 -15.36
C GLY A 147 -21.95 -0.81 -16.06
N GLY A 148 -21.53 -2.06 -15.91
CA GLY A 148 -22.22 -3.27 -16.37
C GLY A 148 -23.39 -3.72 -15.48
N LEU A 149 -23.50 -3.19 -14.26
CA LEU A 149 -24.56 -3.54 -13.32
C LEU A 149 -25.87 -2.77 -13.59
N PRO A 150 -27.01 -3.24 -13.03
CA PRO A 150 -28.28 -2.51 -13.10
C PRO A 150 -28.15 -1.08 -12.56
N LYS A 151 -28.72 -0.12 -13.26
CA LYS A 151 -28.68 1.29 -12.87
C LYS A 151 -29.59 1.54 -11.67
N THR A 152 -29.01 1.61 -10.50
CA THR A 152 -29.62 2.06 -9.24
C THR A 152 -29.10 3.46 -8.89
N GLU A 153 -29.66 4.10 -7.87
CA GLU A 153 -29.10 5.34 -7.32
C GLU A 153 -27.67 5.13 -6.82
N THR A 154 -27.43 4.04 -6.08
CA THR A 154 -26.12 3.66 -5.55
C THR A 154 -25.10 3.46 -6.67
N THR A 155 -25.36 2.62 -7.68
CA THR A 155 -24.43 2.39 -8.79
C THR A 155 -24.13 3.65 -9.60
N THR A 156 -25.14 4.53 -9.76
CA THR A 156 -24.99 5.81 -10.50
C THR A 156 -24.12 6.80 -9.73
N LYS A 157 -24.38 6.97 -8.42
CA LYS A 157 -23.58 7.84 -7.55
C LYS A 157 -22.15 7.33 -7.43
N SER A 158 -21.93 6.04 -7.14
CA SER A 158 -20.60 5.43 -7.06
C SER A 158 -19.81 5.65 -8.34
N SER A 159 -20.39 5.39 -9.51
CA SER A 159 -19.71 5.61 -10.80
C SER A 159 -19.32 7.08 -11.03
N ARG A 160 -20.12 8.03 -10.54
CA ARG A 160 -19.78 9.46 -10.59
C ARG A 160 -18.59 9.79 -9.70
N TYR A 161 -18.56 9.27 -8.47
CA TYR A 161 -17.45 9.52 -7.54
C TYR A 161 -16.15 8.83 -7.99
N LEU A 162 -16.19 7.60 -8.49
CA LEU A 162 -15.02 6.97 -9.10
C LEU A 162 -14.45 7.79 -10.27
N THR A 163 -15.31 8.54 -11.00
CA THR A 163 -14.82 9.48 -12.02
C THR A 163 -14.08 10.67 -11.42
N ILE A 164 -14.50 11.15 -10.25
CA ILE A 164 -13.84 12.23 -9.51
C ILE A 164 -12.49 11.71 -8.96
N THR A 165 -12.47 10.52 -8.38
CA THR A 165 -11.25 9.86 -7.88
C THR A 165 -10.20 9.71 -8.98
N ILE A 166 -10.58 9.22 -10.17
CA ILE A 166 -9.68 9.17 -11.33
C ILE A 166 -9.10 10.55 -11.65
N GLY A 167 -9.93 11.60 -11.64
CA GLY A 167 -9.49 12.98 -11.89
C GLY A 167 -8.50 13.48 -10.84
N ASN A 168 -8.72 13.16 -9.57
CA ASN A 168 -7.85 13.51 -8.46
C ASN A 168 -6.51 12.75 -8.54
N LEU A 169 -6.51 11.46 -8.83
CA LEU A 169 -5.30 10.66 -9.04
C LEU A 169 -4.47 11.19 -10.23
N GLN A 170 -5.12 11.58 -11.33
CA GLN A 170 -4.44 12.19 -12.48
C GLN A 170 -3.82 13.54 -12.13
N LYS A 171 -4.51 14.35 -11.31
CA LYS A 171 -4.00 15.63 -10.82
C LYS A 171 -2.81 15.44 -9.86
N MET A 172 -2.89 14.47 -8.95
CA MET A 172 -1.80 14.07 -8.06
C MET A 172 -0.55 13.72 -8.87
N ARG A 173 -0.72 12.91 -9.88
CA ARG A 173 0.33 12.51 -10.81
C ARG A 173 1.00 13.70 -11.50
N GLN A 174 0.21 14.71 -11.91
CA GLN A 174 0.74 15.94 -12.50
C GLN A 174 1.55 16.74 -11.49
N LEU A 175 1.06 16.91 -10.26
CA LEU A 175 1.75 17.64 -9.18
C LEU A 175 3.10 16.99 -8.84
N HIS A 176 3.14 15.67 -8.70
CA HIS A 176 4.40 14.96 -8.46
C HIS A 176 5.39 15.07 -9.63
N SER A 177 4.91 15.08 -10.86
CA SER A 177 5.76 15.34 -12.04
C SER A 177 6.36 16.76 -12.03
N GLU A 178 5.60 17.77 -11.56
CA GLU A 178 6.09 19.14 -11.38
C GLU A 178 7.11 19.24 -10.24
N LEU A 179 6.88 18.56 -9.11
CA LEU A 179 7.80 18.47 -7.97
C LEU A 179 9.13 17.80 -8.34
N GLY A 180 9.09 16.75 -9.14
CA GLY A 180 10.28 16.04 -9.62
C GLY A 180 11.13 16.83 -10.62
N ASN A 181 10.67 17.99 -11.15
CA ASN A 181 11.39 18.77 -12.13
C ASN A 181 11.98 20.08 -11.55
N PRO A 182 13.22 20.09 -11.04
CA PRO A 182 13.80 21.21 -10.30
C PRO A 182 14.19 22.40 -11.18
N SER A 183 14.08 22.34 -12.50
CA SER A 183 14.65 23.35 -13.41
C SER A 183 13.89 24.69 -13.49
N GLY A 184 12.85 24.90 -12.69
CA GLY A 184 12.05 26.13 -12.74
C GLY A 184 11.32 26.51 -11.46
N THR A 185 11.47 25.76 -10.38
CA THR A 185 10.72 25.96 -9.14
C THR A 185 11.52 26.81 -8.14
N THR A 186 10.96 27.97 -7.76
CA THR A 186 11.41 28.73 -6.59
C THR A 186 10.98 27.97 -5.32
N GLU A 187 11.70 28.18 -4.20
CA GLU A 187 11.40 27.53 -2.90
C GLU A 187 9.92 27.69 -2.50
N ASN A 188 9.35 28.86 -2.66
CA ASN A 188 7.93 29.14 -2.44
C ASN A 188 6.99 28.31 -3.37
N ARG A 189 7.39 28.02 -4.60
CA ARG A 189 6.60 27.19 -5.52
C ARG A 189 6.66 25.71 -5.12
N HIS A 190 7.78 25.27 -4.60
CA HIS A 190 7.94 23.90 -4.09
C HIS A 190 7.03 23.65 -2.89
N GLU A 191 7.05 24.54 -1.92
CA GLU A 191 6.16 24.51 -0.73
C GLU A 191 4.67 24.51 -1.13
N GLN A 192 4.27 25.32 -2.11
CA GLN A 192 2.90 25.33 -2.62
C GLN A 192 2.51 24.04 -3.34
N LEU A 193 3.43 23.37 -4.01
CA LEU A 193 3.18 22.09 -4.67
C LEU A 193 3.06 20.96 -3.64
N GLU A 194 3.91 20.94 -2.61
CA GLU A 194 3.84 20.00 -1.49
C GLU A 194 2.49 20.13 -0.77
N GLN A 195 2.09 21.35 -0.40
CA GLN A 195 0.77 21.57 0.22
C GLN A 195 -0.39 21.10 -0.68
N ALA A 196 -0.30 21.32 -2.00
CA ALA A 196 -1.33 20.87 -2.93
C ALA A 196 -1.37 19.34 -3.07
N VAL A 197 -0.23 18.66 -2.91
CA VAL A 197 -0.15 17.20 -2.87
C VAL A 197 -0.81 16.69 -1.59
N ASP A 198 -0.49 17.27 -0.43
CA ASP A 198 -1.06 16.86 0.86
C ASP A 198 -2.59 17.02 0.88
N GLU A 199 -3.11 18.18 0.44
CA GLU A 199 -4.56 18.43 0.35
C GLU A 199 -5.27 17.44 -0.60
N LEU A 200 -4.60 17.06 -1.69
CA LEU A 200 -5.16 16.12 -2.65
C LEU A 200 -5.06 14.68 -2.15
N GLN A 201 -4.02 14.34 -1.40
CA GLN A 201 -3.84 13.04 -0.77
C GLN A 201 -4.94 12.79 0.27
N GLU A 202 -5.21 13.73 1.17
CA GLU A 202 -6.32 13.63 2.13
C GLU A 202 -7.66 13.30 1.44
N ARG A 203 -7.88 13.90 0.27
CA ARG A 203 -9.09 13.69 -0.50
C ARG A 203 -9.13 12.32 -1.19
N ILE A 204 -8.02 11.88 -1.76
CA ILE A 204 -7.91 10.55 -2.40
C ILE A 204 -8.07 9.45 -1.36
N ASP A 205 -7.53 9.63 -0.16
CA ASP A 205 -7.66 8.67 0.94
C ASP A 205 -9.12 8.51 1.37
N PHE A 206 -9.86 9.60 1.45
CA PHE A 206 -11.29 9.56 1.72
C PHE A 206 -12.10 8.86 0.60
N GLU A 207 -11.73 9.10 -0.66
CA GLU A 207 -12.37 8.46 -1.82
C GLU A 207 -11.99 6.96 -1.95
N SER A 208 -10.89 6.52 -1.33
CA SER A 208 -10.42 5.13 -1.38
C SER A 208 -11.39 4.16 -0.73
N GLU A 209 -12.07 4.56 0.32
CA GLU A 209 -13.06 3.75 1.01
C GLU A 209 -14.26 3.43 0.13
N LEU A 210 -14.78 4.44 -0.58
CA LEU A 210 -15.84 4.22 -1.57
C LEU A 210 -15.38 3.26 -2.67
N THR A 211 -14.11 3.35 -3.08
CA THR A 211 -13.55 2.48 -4.11
C THR A 211 -13.52 1.03 -3.65
N GLU A 212 -13.10 0.77 -2.42
CA GLU A 212 -13.06 -0.58 -1.83
C GLU A 212 -14.47 -1.16 -1.67
N LEU A 213 -15.40 -0.38 -1.13
CA LEU A 213 -16.79 -0.83 -0.99
C LEU A 213 -17.46 -1.08 -2.34
N ALA A 214 -17.19 -0.24 -3.34
CA ALA A 214 -17.71 -0.45 -4.68
C ALA A 214 -17.14 -1.73 -5.33
N PHE A 215 -15.89 -2.09 -5.01
CA PHE A 215 -15.28 -3.33 -5.47
C PHE A 215 -16.00 -4.54 -4.87
N ARG A 216 -16.14 -4.61 -3.55
CA ARG A 216 -16.87 -5.65 -2.83
C ARG A 216 -18.32 -5.77 -3.30
N PHE A 217 -18.99 -4.63 -3.50
CA PHE A 217 -20.35 -4.60 -4.03
C PHE A 217 -20.46 -5.23 -5.42
N VAL A 218 -19.52 -4.93 -6.32
CA VAL A 218 -19.50 -5.55 -7.66
C VAL A 218 -19.31 -7.07 -7.56
N GLU A 219 -18.43 -7.54 -6.68
CA GLU A 219 -18.20 -8.99 -6.45
C GLU A 219 -19.45 -9.66 -5.88
N ALA A 220 -20.03 -9.11 -4.82
CA ALA A 220 -21.26 -9.64 -4.20
C ALA A 220 -22.42 -9.76 -5.21
N VAL A 221 -22.58 -8.77 -6.10
CA VAL A 221 -23.59 -8.81 -7.18
C VAL A 221 -23.27 -9.92 -8.20
N GLN A 222 -22.02 -10.06 -8.60
CA GLN A 222 -21.60 -11.08 -9.59
C GLN A 222 -21.75 -12.49 -9.03
N GLU A 223 -21.49 -12.68 -7.73
CA GLU A 223 -21.64 -13.97 -7.03
C GLU A 223 -23.08 -14.25 -6.57
N ASN A 224 -23.99 -13.32 -6.84
CA ASN A 224 -25.41 -13.43 -6.46
C ASN A 224 -25.66 -13.52 -4.95
N GLN A 225 -24.79 -12.89 -4.15
CA GLN A 225 -24.84 -12.82 -2.68
C GLN A 225 -25.77 -11.68 -2.25
N LYS A 226 -27.04 -11.96 -2.14
CA LYS A 226 -28.06 -10.93 -1.92
C LYS A 226 -27.94 -10.19 -0.59
N GLU A 227 -27.66 -10.90 0.50
CA GLU A 227 -27.55 -10.34 1.84
C GLU A 227 -26.38 -9.37 1.94
N GLU A 228 -25.21 -9.76 1.44
CA GLU A 228 -24.01 -8.92 1.38
C GLU A 228 -24.18 -7.73 0.43
N THR A 229 -24.87 -7.92 -0.70
CA THR A 229 -25.21 -6.83 -1.63
C THR A 229 -26.09 -5.77 -0.97
N ASP A 230 -27.07 -6.18 -0.16
CA ASP A 230 -27.97 -5.28 0.56
C ASP A 230 -27.22 -4.52 1.66
N GLU A 231 -26.32 -5.17 2.43
CA GLU A 231 -25.45 -4.53 3.43
C GLU A 231 -24.50 -3.51 2.80
N LEU A 232 -23.78 -3.90 1.76
CA LEU A 232 -22.84 -3.01 1.06
C LEU A 232 -23.55 -1.82 0.38
N THR A 233 -24.81 -1.99 -0.02
CA THR A 233 -25.62 -0.90 -0.54
C THR A 233 -25.85 0.20 0.51
N GLU A 234 -26.10 -0.19 1.77
CA GLU A 234 -26.28 0.77 2.87
C GLU A 234 -24.94 1.42 3.25
N GLU A 235 -23.84 0.66 3.35
CA GLU A 235 -22.52 1.21 3.64
C GLU A 235 -22.08 2.23 2.58
N ILE A 236 -22.26 1.92 1.29
CA ILE A 236 -21.96 2.84 0.19
C ILE A 236 -22.84 4.10 0.29
N ARG A 237 -24.12 3.96 0.66
CA ARG A 237 -25.02 5.09 0.80
C ARG A 237 -24.58 6.05 1.91
N GLU A 238 -24.18 5.51 3.06
CA GLU A 238 -23.67 6.31 4.17
C GLU A 238 -22.44 7.13 3.77
N ILE A 239 -21.47 6.51 3.10
CA ILE A 239 -20.29 7.23 2.61
C ILE A 239 -20.63 8.27 1.56
N LEU A 240 -21.52 7.96 0.62
CA LEU A 240 -21.95 8.91 -0.39
C LEU A 240 -22.64 10.13 0.23
N ASP A 241 -23.43 9.94 1.27
CA ASP A 241 -24.08 11.01 2.02
C ASP A 241 -23.07 11.85 2.81
N GLU A 242 -22.02 11.24 3.39
CA GLU A 242 -20.91 11.97 4.00
C GLU A 242 -20.16 12.82 2.96
N MET A 243 -19.86 12.25 1.79
CA MET A 243 -19.18 12.96 0.70
C MET A 243 -20.01 14.15 0.16
N GLU A 244 -21.32 14.04 0.11
CA GLU A 244 -22.22 15.12 -0.33
C GLU A 244 -22.34 16.23 0.73
N ASN A 245 -22.24 15.90 2.03
CA ASN A 245 -22.39 16.83 3.14
C ASN A 245 -21.09 17.55 3.56
N GLN A 246 -19.92 17.13 3.08
CA GLN A 246 -18.69 17.87 3.32
C GLN A 246 -18.65 19.13 2.42
N PRO A 247 -18.53 20.34 3.00
CA PRO A 247 -18.36 21.54 2.19
C PRO A 247 -17.06 21.42 1.38
N PRO A 248 -17.06 21.77 0.09
CA PRO A 248 -15.84 21.77 -0.69
C PRO A 248 -14.85 22.74 -0.04
N LYS A 249 -13.77 22.23 0.55
CA LYS A 249 -12.62 23.07 0.92
C LYS A 249 -12.23 23.82 -0.36
N LYS A 250 -12.16 25.15 -0.27
CA LYS A 250 -11.95 26.06 -1.40
C LYS A 250 -10.82 25.55 -2.29
N THR A 251 -11.16 25.08 -3.47
CA THR A 251 -10.21 24.83 -4.54
C THR A 251 -9.50 26.14 -4.87
N LEU A 252 -8.21 26.22 -4.63
CA LEU A 252 -7.38 27.27 -5.18
C LEU A 252 -7.44 27.20 -6.71
N ARG A 253 -8.31 28.02 -7.30
CA ARG A 253 -8.17 28.35 -8.71
C ARG A 253 -6.90 29.18 -8.83
N PRO A 254 -6.01 28.93 -9.80
CA PRO A 254 -4.94 29.87 -10.11
C PRO A 254 -5.58 31.14 -10.65
N THR A 255 -5.82 32.12 -9.77
CA THR A 255 -6.21 33.46 -10.20
C THR A 255 -4.98 34.18 -10.70
N ALA A 256 -5.06 34.64 -11.94
CA ALA A 256 -4.08 35.50 -12.60
C ALA A 256 -4.01 36.94 -12.01
N GLU A 257 -4.35 37.11 -10.72
CA GLU A 257 -4.38 38.38 -10.01
C GLU A 257 -3.78 38.27 -8.62
N MET A 258 -2.45 38.11 -8.54
CA MET A 258 -1.68 38.53 -7.36
C MET A 258 -0.37 39.14 -7.84
N ARG A 259 -0.49 40.25 -8.55
CA ARG A 259 0.58 41.28 -8.60
C ARG A 259 0.09 42.46 -7.80
N GLN A 260 0.92 42.86 -6.84
CA GLN A 260 0.93 44.12 -6.06
C GLN A 260 -0.10 44.20 -4.92
N ASN A 261 0.31 44.04 -3.68
CA ASN A 261 0.61 45.15 -2.77
C ASN A 261 1.03 44.57 -1.41
N GLY A 262 2.23 44.90 -0.98
CA GLY A 262 2.61 44.78 0.40
C GLY A 262 1.97 45.90 1.20
N THR A 263 1.51 45.57 2.39
CA THR A 263 1.62 46.40 3.60
C THR A 263 1.24 45.53 4.82
N ASP A 264 2.16 45.50 5.68
CA ASP A 264 2.21 45.19 7.09
C ASP A 264 0.87 45.41 7.85
N THR A 265 0.43 44.40 8.59
CA THR A 265 -0.09 44.58 9.97
C THR A 265 -0.16 43.23 10.67
N SER A 266 0.64 43.11 11.69
CA SER A 266 0.61 42.13 12.75
C SER A 266 -0.77 42.09 13.46
N GLU A 267 -1.30 40.90 13.71
CA GLU A 267 -2.01 40.60 14.93
C GLU A 267 -1.95 39.10 15.21
N ASP A 268 -1.36 38.80 16.36
CA ASP A 268 -1.27 37.54 17.07
C ASP A 268 -2.67 36.94 17.32
N GLU A 269 -2.91 35.71 16.88
CA GLU A 269 -3.75 34.78 17.61
C GLU A 269 -3.07 33.40 17.63
N SER A 270 -2.18 33.22 18.60
CA SER A 270 -1.68 31.92 19.02
C SER A 270 -2.79 31.17 19.74
N GLY A 271 -3.53 30.34 19.02
CA GLY A 271 -4.34 29.29 19.62
C GLY A 271 -3.42 28.23 20.20
N ASP A 272 -3.28 28.28 21.52
CA ASP A 272 -2.53 27.38 22.37
C ASP A 272 -3.06 25.93 22.20
N ILE A 273 -2.37 25.13 21.37
CA ILE A 273 -2.55 23.68 21.36
C ILE A 273 -1.74 23.17 22.54
N THR A 274 -2.39 23.07 23.69
CA THR A 274 -1.84 22.39 24.87
C THR A 274 -1.52 20.95 24.49
N GLU A 275 -0.22 20.67 24.30
CA GLU A 275 0.32 19.31 24.33
C GLU A 275 -0.09 18.65 25.65
N PRO A 276 -0.70 17.46 25.67
CA PRO A 276 -0.74 16.67 26.89
C PRO A 276 0.67 16.16 27.15
N SER A 277 1.44 16.94 27.90
CA SER A 277 2.78 16.56 28.35
C SER A 277 2.66 15.44 29.38
N MET A 278 2.80 14.20 28.95
CA MET A 278 3.21 13.13 29.83
C MET A 278 4.69 13.33 30.16
N ILE A 279 4.95 13.95 31.31
CA ILE A 279 6.27 14.08 31.89
C ILE A 279 6.87 12.69 32.08
N ALA A 280 8.08 12.47 31.58
CA ALA A 280 8.82 11.23 31.81
C ALA A 280 8.89 10.92 33.29
N GLY A 281 8.18 9.86 33.74
CA GLY A 281 8.34 9.33 35.10
C GLY A 281 7.08 9.15 35.96
N GLN A 282 5.87 9.45 35.48
CA GLN A 282 4.65 9.06 36.18
C GLN A 282 3.83 8.04 35.38
N ALA A 283 3.65 6.86 35.99
CA ALA A 283 2.66 5.88 35.54
C ALA A 283 1.28 6.55 35.64
N GLY A 284 0.56 6.64 34.54
CA GLY A 284 -0.77 7.22 34.44
C GLY A 284 -1.65 6.33 33.56
N THR A 285 -2.94 6.58 33.58
CA THR A 285 -3.90 5.90 32.73
C THR A 285 -3.73 6.38 31.29
N LEU A 286 -3.54 5.45 30.34
CA LEU A 286 -3.48 5.75 28.93
C LEU A 286 -4.87 6.16 28.43
N GLU A 287 -4.93 7.21 27.62
CA GLU A 287 -6.15 7.71 26.99
C GLU A 287 -6.07 7.57 25.46
N SER A 288 -7.22 7.64 24.77
CA SER A 288 -7.26 7.69 23.31
C SER A 288 -6.70 9.02 22.81
N GLY A 289 -5.86 8.96 21.76
CA GLY A 289 -5.26 10.19 21.22
C GLY A 289 -4.04 9.92 20.34
N GLN A 290 -3.40 11.01 19.93
CA GLN A 290 -2.16 10.99 19.18
C GLN A 290 -0.97 11.19 20.14
N TYR A 291 0.07 10.37 19.95
CA TYR A 291 1.28 10.37 20.76
C TYR A 291 2.52 10.36 19.87
N PHE A 292 3.68 10.63 20.46
CA PHE A 292 4.94 10.72 19.73
C PHE A 292 6.07 9.97 20.45
N ILE A 293 6.96 9.39 19.66
CA ILE A 293 8.30 8.95 20.06
C ILE A 293 9.32 9.80 19.33
N ARG A 294 10.21 10.48 20.04
CA ARG A 294 11.30 11.25 19.43
C ARG A 294 12.44 10.32 19.07
N GLN A 295 12.92 10.41 17.84
CA GLN A 295 14.05 9.65 17.31
C GLN A 295 14.95 10.50 16.45
N SER A 296 16.24 10.08 16.36
CA SER A 296 17.21 10.65 15.42
C SER A 296 17.82 9.53 14.58
N TRP A 297 17.97 9.77 13.30
CA TRP A 297 18.65 8.88 12.35
C TRP A 297 19.26 9.73 11.22
N SER A 298 19.82 9.10 10.17
CA SER A 298 20.54 9.80 9.10
C SER A 298 19.77 10.89 8.36
N GLN A 299 18.42 10.82 8.34
CA GLN A 299 17.55 11.78 7.64
C GLN A 299 16.96 12.85 8.56
N GLU A 300 16.88 12.61 9.90
CA GLU A 300 16.16 13.45 10.84
C GLU A 300 16.86 13.55 12.20
N THR A 301 16.72 14.70 12.85
CA THR A 301 17.21 14.92 14.22
C THR A 301 16.05 15.26 15.12
N ASP A 302 15.88 14.51 16.22
CA ASP A 302 14.82 14.68 17.23
C ASP A 302 13.40 14.71 16.63
N TYR A 303 13.17 13.93 15.58
CA TYR A 303 11.89 13.89 14.86
C TYR A 303 10.80 13.25 15.72
N PRO A 304 9.62 13.88 15.87
CA PRO A 304 8.49 13.34 16.61
C PRO A 304 7.69 12.36 15.74
N ARG A 305 8.00 11.07 15.83
CA ARG A 305 7.28 10.01 15.11
C ARG A 305 5.90 9.77 15.72
N PRO A 306 4.81 9.99 14.98
CA PRO A 306 3.46 9.86 15.51
C PRO A 306 3.00 8.40 15.60
N TYR A 307 2.15 8.12 16.59
CA TYR A 307 1.29 6.95 16.66
C TYR A 307 -0.06 7.31 17.29
N PHE A 308 -1.09 6.59 16.93
CA PHE A 308 -2.46 6.85 17.36
C PHE A 308 -2.94 5.70 18.24
N VAL A 309 -3.69 6.04 19.26
CA VAL A 309 -4.17 5.10 20.28
C VAL A 309 -5.67 5.22 20.39
N ASN A 310 -6.37 4.08 20.39
CA ASN A 310 -7.75 3.96 20.81
C ASN A 310 -7.83 3.05 22.03
N VAL A 311 -8.31 3.58 23.13
CA VAL A 311 -8.51 2.84 24.38
C VAL A 311 -9.99 2.46 24.48
N PRO A 312 -10.33 1.17 24.68
CA PRO A 312 -11.72 0.77 24.82
C PRO A 312 -12.32 1.30 26.11
N GLU A 313 -13.64 1.44 26.13
CA GLU A 313 -14.38 1.69 27.38
C GLU A 313 -14.22 0.53 28.34
N GLY A 314 -14.12 0.82 29.65
CA GLY A 314 -13.95 -0.21 30.67
C GLY A 314 -14.14 0.30 32.09
N GLU A 315 -14.13 -0.62 33.03
CA GLU A 315 -14.30 -0.31 34.46
C GLU A 315 -13.02 0.30 35.06
N ALA A 316 -13.17 1.04 36.14
CA ALA A 316 -12.02 1.61 36.87
C ALA A 316 -11.05 0.49 37.31
N GLY A 317 -9.76 0.63 36.95
CA GLY A 317 -8.72 -0.35 37.23
C GLY A 317 -8.66 -1.55 36.26
N GLN A 318 -9.52 -1.61 35.26
CA GLN A 318 -9.44 -2.62 34.19
C GLN A 318 -8.14 -2.43 33.40
N LYS A 319 -7.48 -3.55 33.05
CA LYS A 319 -6.28 -3.56 32.22
C LYS A 319 -6.59 -4.24 30.88
N PHE A 320 -6.12 -3.62 29.80
CA PHE A 320 -6.34 -4.08 28.44
C PHE A 320 -5.08 -4.65 27.80
N PRO A 321 -5.19 -5.72 27.00
CA PRO A 321 -4.12 -6.13 26.08
C PRO A 321 -3.94 -5.08 24.99
N VAL A 322 -2.77 -5.06 24.37
CA VAL A 322 -2.44 -4.08 23.30
C VAL A 322 -2.32 -4.79 21.96
N PHE A 323 -2.91 -4.19 20.93
CA PHE A 323 -2.79 -4.60 19.54
C PHE A 323 -2.24 -3.45 18.70
N ILE A 324 -1.03 -3.64 18.14
CA ILE A 324 -0.33 -2.64 17.32
C ILE A 324 -0.48 -3.03 15.86
N PHE A 325 -0.93 -2.10 15.01
CA PHE A 325 -1.04 -2.30 13.58
C PHE A 325 0.01 -1.46 12.82
N LEU A 326 0.66 -2.08 11.84
CA LEU A 326 1.68 -1.50 10.97
C LEU A 326 1.18 -1.51 9.52
N HIS A 327 0.94 -0.34 8.95
CA HIS A 327 0.41 -0.19 7.60
C HIS A 327 1.37 -0.68 6.51
N GLY A 328 0.88 -0.88 5.30
CA GLY A 328 1.68 -1.18 4.10
C GLY A 328 2.48 0.04 3.62
N ASN A 329 3.25 -0.13 2.55
CA ASN A 329 3.95 0.99 1.91
C ASN A 329 2.93 2.00 1.34
N GLY A 330 3.18 3.29 1.51
CA GLY A 330 2.26 4.36 1.14
C GLY A 330 1.08 4.55 2.12
N GLY A 331 1.03 3.82 3.25
CA GLY A 331 -0.11 3.82 4.16
C GLY A 331 -0.11 4.96 5.18
N ASN A 332 -1.32 5.37 5.57
CA ASN A 332 -1.58 6.37 6.60
C ASN A 332 -2.16 5.69 7.85
N ALA A 333 -1.46 5.82 8.99
CA ALA A 333 -1.85 5.15 10.24
C ALA A 333 -3.20 5.64 10.80
N LYS A 334 -3.53 6.92 10.62
CA LYS A 334 -4.80 7.50 11.10
C LYS A 334 -5.97 6.98 10.27
N GLU A 335 -5.76 6.81 8.96
CA GLU A 335 -6.76 6.26 8.06
C GLU A 335 -7.02 4.78 8.36
N VAL A 336 -5.95 3.98 8.48
CA VAL A 336 -6.05 2.58 8.89
C VAL A 336 -6.75 2.44 10.26
N MET A 337 -6.47 3.35 11.21
CA MET A 337 -7.17 3.38 12.49
C MET A 337 -8.69 3.53 12.30
N ARG A 338 -9.12 4.48 11.49
CA ARG A 338 -10.54 4.73 11.20
C ARG A 338 -11.23 3.49 10.63
N ILE A 339 -10.60 2.87 9.63
CA ILE A 339 -11.12 1.67 8.96
C ILE A 339 -11.19 0.49 9.94
N LEU A 340 -10.10 0.19 10.65
CA LEU A 340 -10.06 -0.97 11.54
C LEU A 340 -10.97 -0.82 12.76
N LEU A 341 -11.11 0.37 13.33
CA LEU A 341 -12.03 0.60 14.46
C LEU A 341 -13.49 0.38 14.04
N ARG A 342 -13.84 0.70 12.80
CA ARG A 342 -15.17 0.45 12.26
C ARG A 342 -15.41 -1.03 11.94
N ASN A 343 -14.44 -1.68 11.28
CA ASN A 343 -14.62 -3.04 10.76
C ASN A 343 -14.23 -4.14 11.76
N ARG A 344 -13.55 -3.82 12.87
CA ARG A 344 -13.06 -4.75 13.90
C ARG A 344 -13.55 -4.32 15.29
N THR A 345 -14.87 -4.17 15.42
CA THR A 345 -15.51 -3.61 16.64
C THR A 345 -15.29 -4.45 17.90
N LYS A 346 -15.23 -5.78 17.78
CA LYS A 346 -14.96 -6.68 18.92
C LYS A 346 -13.50 -6.57 19.38
N MET A 347 -12.57 -6.38 18.44
CA MET A 347 -11.18 -6.11 18.78
C MET A 347 -11.05 -4.74 19.43
N ALA A 348 -11.67 -3.70 18.86
CA ALA A 348 -11.67 -2.35 19.40
C ALA A 348 -12.28 -2.26 20.82
N ALA A 349 -13.28 -3.11 21.13
CA ALA A 349 -13.86 -3.19 22.47
C ALA A 349 -13.01 -3.98 23.48
N LYS A 350 -12.01 -4.74 23.02
CA LYS A 350 -11.22 -5.65 23.88
C LYS A 350 -9.77 -5.24 24.03
N TYR A 351 -9.17 -4.65 23.01
CA TYR A 351 -7.76 -4.27 22.95
C TYR A 351 -7.59 -2.77 22.93
N VAL A 352 -6.55 -2.26 23.56
CA VAL A 352 -6.02 -0.97 23.18
C VAL A 352 -5.42 -1.11 21.79
N MET A 353 -6.02 -0.42 20.81
CA MET A 353 -5.61 -0.44 19.41
C MET A 353 -4.60 0.67 19.17
N VAL A 354 -3.44 0.34 18.61
CA VAL A 354 -2.33 1.28 18.37
C VAL A 354 -1.95 1.24 16.90
N PHE A 355 -1.86 2.41 16.28
CA PHE A 355 -1.57 2.57 14.86
C PHE A 355 -0.32 3.45 14.72
N ALA A 356 0.80 2.83 14.39
CA ALA A 356 2.08 3.51 14.25
C ALA A 356 2.26 4.04 12.82
N GLN A 357 2.76 5.29 12.68
CA GLN A 357 3.04 5.88 11.38
C GLN A 357 4.49 5.62 10.96
N GLY A 358 4.68 5.00 9.81
CA GLY A 358 5.97 4.86 9.15
C GLY A 358 6.46 6.22 8.64
N TYR A 359 7.76 6.51 8.80
CA TYR A 359 8.36 7.72 8.26
C TYR A 359 8.28 7.69 6.72
N ARG A 360 7.81 8.77 6.10
CA ARG A 360 7.51 8.82 4.67
C ARG A 360 6.61 7.68 4.21
N GLU A 361 5.60 7.35 5.04
CA GLU A 361 4.59 6.31 4.75
C GLU A 361 5.17 4.92 4.47
N SER A 362 6.37 4.64 4.98
CA SER A 362 7.10 3.41 4.72
C SER A 362 7.87 2.92 5.93
N TRP A 363 8.24 1.63 5.93
CA TRP A 363 9.09 1.00 6.94
C TRP A 363 10.43 0.61 6.32
N ASN A 364 11.50 0.95 7.00
CA ASN A 364 12.87 0.72 6.54
C ASN A 364 13.27 -0.76 6.65
N ILE A 365 13.10 -1.51 5.59
CA ILE A 365 13.43 -2.94 5.50
C ILE A 365 14.64 -3.18 4.61
N VAL A 366 14.59 -2.80 3.32
CA VAL A 366 15.66 -3.05 2.34
C VAL A 366 16.05 -1.78 1.58
N SER A 367 15.13 -1.21 0.79
CA SER A 367 15.41 -0.09 -0.12
C SER A 367 14.35 1.00 -0.10
N GLU A 368 13.60 1.06 0.99
CA GLU A 368 12.55 2.04 1.18
C GLU A 368 13.10 3.48 1.34
N ARG A 369 12.24 4.46 1.13
CA ARG A 369 12.54 5.89 1.31
C ARG A 369 12.92 6.24 2.75
N SER A 370 12.29 5.56 3.71
CA SER A 370 12.61 5.69 5.13
C SER A 370 13.95 5.02 5.45
N LYS A 371 14.80 5.71 6.22
CA LYS A 371 16.01 5.16 6.85
C LYS A 371 15.89 5.16 8.38
N ALA A 372 14.66 5.35 8.87
CA ALA A 372 14.38 5.37 10.30
C ALA A 372 14.65 4.00 10.95
N ASP A 373 14.98 4.01 12.24
CA ASP A 373 15.06 2.79 13.04
C ASP A 373 13.66 2.40 13.54
N ASP A 374 12.93 1.68 12.68
CA ASP A 374 11.55 1.29 12.95
C ASP A 374 11.43 0.23 14.06
N THR A 375 12.41 -0.66 14.19
CA THR A 375 12.45 -1.62 15.29
C THR A 375 12.51 -0.90 16.64
N ALA A 376 13.43 0.05 16.80
CA ALA A 376 13.52 0.86 18.00
C ALA A 376 12.28 1.73 18.25
N PHE A 377 11.64 2.22 17.18
CA PHE A 377 10.38 2.98 17.30
C PHE A 377 9.26 2.14 17.91
N ILE A 378 8.98 0.97 17.34
CA ILE A 378 7.93 0.08 17.83
C ILE A 378 8.25 -0.43 19.24
N GLU A 379 9.51 -0.80 19.53
CA GLU A 379 9.92 -1.19 20.87
C GLU A 379 9.74 -0.05 21.90
N SER A 380 9.97 1.19 21.49
CA SER A 380 9.77 2.36 22.37
C SER A 380 8.30 2.59 22.68
N ILE A 381 7.41 2.39 21.69
CA ILE A 381 5.95 2.40 21.91
C ILE A 381 5.58 1.31 22.92
N VAL A 382 6.03 0.07 22.70
CA VAL A 382 5.73 -1.05 23.62
C VAL A 382 6.18 -0.77 25.04
N ARG A 383 7.43 -0.27 25.24
CA ARG A 383 7.95 0.08 26.57
C ARG A 383 7.14 1.19 27.23
N LYS A 384 6.78 2.24 26.47
CA LYS A 384 5.99 3.37 26.98
C LYS A 384 4.60 2.91 27.42
N LEU A 385 3.91 2.13 26.59
CA LEU A 385 2.58 1.64 26.91
C LEU A 385 2.58 0.61 28.05
N ALA A 386 3.58 -0.25 28.13
CA ALA A 386 3.71 -1.24 29.21
C ALA A 386 3.84 -0.60 30.62
N SER A 387 4.20 0.69 30.71
CA SER A 387 4.26 1.42 31.97
C SER A 387 2.93 2.05 32.39
N CYS A 388 1.89 2.02 31.55
CA CYS A 388 0.59 2.62 31.87
C CYS A 388 -0.27 1.69 32.76
N ASP A 389 -1.06 2.30 33.66
CA ASP A 389 -1.79 1.59 34.70
C ASP A 389 -2.89 0.68 34.15
N ASN A 390 -3.54 1.07 33.04
CA ASN A 390 -4.63 0.33 32.38
C ASN A 390 -4.16 -0.63 31.28
N ILE A 391 -2.86 -0.96 31.24
CA ILE A 391 -2.28 -1.87 30.24
C ILE A 391 -1.88 -3.22 30.88
N GLN A 392 -2.20 -4.33 30.21
CA GLN A 392 -1.61 -5.64 30.47
C GLN A 392 -0.18 -5.66 29.94
N ASN A 393 0.77 -5.36 30.78
CA ASN A 393 2.16 -5.11 30.42
C ASN A 393 2.91 -6.31 29.80
N ASP A 394 2.33 -7.49 29.81
CA ASP A 394 2.86 -8.75 29.26
C ASP A 394 2.08 -9.28 28.04
N ASN A 395 1.14 -8.49 27.50
CA ASN A 395 0.23 -8.97 26.45
C ASN A 395 0.12 -7.98 25.28
N PHE A 396 1.19 -7.92 24.49
CA PHE A 396 1.26 -7.13 23.26
C PHE A 396 1.20 -8.05 22.04
N SER A 397 0.46 -7.62 21.04
CA SER A 397 0.35 -8.26 19.73
C SER A 397 0.67 -7.24 18.64
N ILE A 398 1.39 -7.64 17.59
CA ILE A 398 1.75 -6.78 16.48
C ILE A 398 1.29 -7.44 15.19
N MET A 399 0.53 -6.71 14.38
CA MET A 399 0.12 -7.11 13.04
C MET A 399 0.63 -6.09 12.03
N GLY A 400 1.06 -6.55 10.88
CA GLY A 400 1.41 -5.69 9.75
C GLY A 400 0.92 -6.25 8.43
N ALA A 401 0.70 -5.37 7.47
CA ALA A 401 0.36 -5.73 6.11
C ALA A 401 1.48 -5.31 5.15
N SER A 402 1.83 -6.14 4.16
CA SER A 402 2.84 -5.85 3.13
C SER A 402 4.19 -5.38 3.73
N ASN A 403 4.64 -4.17 3.45
CA ASN A 403 5.86 -3.59 4.04
C ASN A 403 5.81 -3.58 5.58
N GLY A 404 4.64 -3.31 6.20
CA GLY A 404 4.46 -3.43 7.64
C GLY A 404 4.61 -4.86 8.16
N ALA A 405 4.21 -5.87 7.39
CA ALA A 405 4.42 -7.27 7.72
C ALA A 405 5.90 -7.69 7.62
N ALA A 406 6.66 -7.10 6.69
CA ALA A 406 8.10 -7.27 6.64
C ALA A 406 8.77 -6.72 7.93
N LEU A 407 8.26 -5.59 8.48
CA LEU A 407 8.70 -5.10 9.78
C LEU A 407 8.27 -6.02 10.93
N VAL A 408 7.09 -6.64 10.87
CA VAL A 408 6.70 -7.68 11.86
C VAL A 408 7.70 -8.83 11.88
N ASN A 409 8.11 -9.33 10.72
CA ASN A 409 9.15 -10.36 10.64
C ASN A 409 10.48 -9.85 11.21
N GLN A 410 10.88 -8.62 10.91
CA GLN A 410 12.13 -8.03 11.43
C GLN A 410 12.09 -7.89 12.97
N LEU A 411 10.97 -7.44 13.52
CA LEU A 411 10.74 -7.39 14.96
C LEU A 411 10.84 -8.77 15.61
N LEU A 412 10.26 -9.81 14.99
CA LEU A 412 10.37 -11.18 15.51
C LEU A 412 11.80 -11.72 15.46
N ILE A 413 12.62 -11.28 14.49
CA ILE A 413 14.04 -11.63 14.38
C ILE A 413 14.86 -10.92 15.46
N GLU A 414 14.69 -9.61 15.65
CA GLU A 414 15.62 -8.77 16.40
C GLU A 414 15.15 -8.43 17.81
N SER A 415 13.83 -8.22 18.03
CA SER A 415 13.33 -7.76 19.31
C SER A 415 13.60 -8.78 20.42
N ARG A 416 14.00 -8.25 21.57
CA ARG A 416 14.22 -9.01 22.80
C ARG A 416 13.14 -8.74 23.86
N LEU A 417 12.09 -7.98 23.50
CA LEU A 417 11.00 -7.65 24.42
C LEU A 417 10.17 -8.92 24.72
N PRO A 418 10.10 -9.33 25.99
CA PRO A 418 9.36 -10.53 26.37
C PRO A 418 7.84 -10.36 26.25
N ASN A 419 7.36 -9.15 26.38
CA ASN A 419 5.94 -8.80 26.45
C ASN A 419 5.23 -8.74 25.08
N ILE A 420 5.96 -8.76 23.96
CA ILE A 420 5.35 -8.98 22.64
C ILE A 420 5.15 -10.47 22.46
N ARG A 421 3.92 -10.94 22.48
CA ARG A 421 3.56 -12.37 22.44
C ARG A 421 3.23 -12.86 21.05
N ASN A 422 2.41 -12.10 20.32
CA ASN A 422 1.85 -12.50 19.05
C ASN A 422 2.35 -11.58 17.93
N TYR A 423 2.73 -12.20 16.81
CA TYR A 423 3.16 -11.54 15.59
C TYR A 423 2.28 -12.01 14.44
N ILE A 424 1.71 -11.08 13.66
CA ILE A 424 0.81 -11.39 12.54
C ILE A 424 1.38 -10.72 11.30
N SER A 425 1.85 -11.53 10.36
CA SER A 425 2.47 -11.10 9.11
C SER A 425 1.51 -11.32 7.95
N GLY A 426 0.93 -10.25 7.43
CA GLY A 426 0.00 -10.28 6.31
C GLY A 426 0.65 -9.95 4.99
N VAL A 427 0.56 -10.82 4.01
CA VAL A 427 1.03 -10.73 2.63
C VAL A 427 2.50 -10.35 2.46
N SER A 428 3.33 -10.72 3.45
CA SER A 428 4.80 -10.60 3.34
C SER A 428 5.48 -11.70 4.16
N PRO A 429 5.74 -12.88 3.57
CA PRO A 429 6.59 -13.90 4.18
C PRO A 429 8.03 -13.40 4.34
N LEU A 430 8.92 -14.18 4.93
CA LEU A 430 10.33 -13.84 5.02
C LEU A 430 10.91 -13.52 3.65
N ASN A 431 11.60 -12.40 3.55
CA ASN A 431 12.39 -12.08 2.37
C ASN A 431 13.82 -12.64 2.49
N VAL A 432 14.54 -12.71 1.36
CA VAL A 432 15.88 -13.32 1.27
C VAL A 432 16.95 -12.56 2.07
N TRP A 433 16.69 -11.31 2.47
CA TRP A 433 17.57 -10.55 3.36
C TRP A 433 17.34 -10.93 4.82
N GLN A 434 16.11 -11.16 5.22
CA GLN A 434 15.74 -11.58 6.59
C GLN A 434 16.12 -13.02 6.88
N TYR A 435 16.12 -13.90 5.86
CA TYR A 435 16.55 -15.29 5.97
C TYR A 435 17.26 -15.75 4.69
N ASP A 436 18.52 -16.11 4.80
CA ASP A 436 19.41 -16.45 3.67
C ASP A 436 19.31 -17.91 3.20
N GLY A 437 18.29 -18.64 3.64
CA GLY A 437 18.11 -20.08 3.38
C GLY A 437 18.77 -20.97 4.44
N LYS A 438 19.51 -20.39 5.40
CA LYS A 438 20.22 -21.13 6.46
C LYS A 438 19.98 -20.52 7.83
N GLN A 439 20.01 -19.20 7.94
CA GLN A 439 19.94 -18.49 9.20
C GLN A 439 19.20 -17.15 9.05
N PHE A 440 18.58 -16.71 10.15
CA PHE A 440 18.02 -15.37 10.24
C PHE A 440 19.12 -14.33 10.28
N LYS A 441 18.83 -13.14 9.77
CA LYS A 441 19.75 -12.02 9.67
C LYS A 441 19.21 -10.80 10.36
N SER A 442 20.05 -10.13 11.15
CA SER A 442 19.72 -8.79 11.64
C SER A 442 19.94 -7.76 10.54
N LYS A 443 19.06 -6.75 10.53
CA LYS A 443 19.07 -5.71 9.50
C LYS A 443 20.38 -4.91 9.49
N GLY A 444 20.94 -4.63 10.68
CA GLY A 444 22.07 -3.74 10.83
C GLY A 444 21.71 -2.26 10.61
N ALA A 445 22.62 -1.36 10.96
CA ALA A 445 22.41 0.08 10.81
C ALA A 445 22.31 0.52 9.35
N ASP A 446 23.02 -0.17 8.47
CA ASP A 446 23.11 0.13 7.02
C ASP A 446 22.18 -0.73 6.17
N ASN A 447 21.25 -1.45 6.76
CA ASN A 447 20.38 -2.44 6.09
C ASN A 447 21.18 -3.49 5.29
N ASP A 448 22.33 -3.90 5.77
CA ASP A 448 23.25 -4.79 5.05
C ASP A 448 23.02 -6.27 5.34
N TYR A 449 22.28 -6.59 6.40
CA TYR A 449 21.93 -7.97 6.80
C TYR A 449 23.14 -8.92 6.91
N ARG A 450 24.31 -8.41 7.34
CA ARG A 450 25.53 -9.22 7.44
C ARG A 450 25.50 -10.19 8.60
N ASP A 451 24.99 -9.72 9.74
CA ASP A 451 25.08 -10.48 10.97
C ASP A 451 23.93 -11.48 11.09
N SER A 452 24.26 -12.69 11.54
CA SER A 452 23.23 -13.66 11.88
C SER A 452 22.51 -13.29 13.16
N ALA A 453 21.19 -13.48 13.16
CA ALA A 453 20.33 -13.30 14.30
C ALA A 453 19.85 -14.66 14.83
N ASN A 454 19.60 -14.73 16.15
CA ASN A 454 18.96 -15.88 16.77
C ASN A 454 17.65 -15.40 17.42
N PRO A 455 16.50 -15.47 16.71
CA PRO A 455 15.21 -15.04 17.25
C PRO A 455 14.88 -15.74 18.57
N ILE A 456 14.27 -15.02 19.51
CA ILE A 456 13.82 -15.64 20.76
C ILE A 456 12.67 -16.61 20.50
N THR A 457 12.62 -17.69 21.28
CA THR A 457 11.58 -18.73 21.17
C THR A 457 10.37 -18.43 22.05
N GLY A 458 9.30 -19.22 21.92
CA GLY A 458 8.07 -19.06 22.72
C GLY A 458 7.19 -17.90 22.26
N LYS A 459 7.39 -17.39 21.05
CA LYS A 459 6.53 -16.42 20.38
C LYS A 459 5.53 -17.12 19.49
N ARG A 460 4.42 -16.44 19.23
CA ARG A 460 3.38 -16.94 18.35
C ARG A 460 3.37 -16.15 17.05
N LEU A 461 3.19 -16.84 15.94
CA LEU A 461 3.15 -16.24 14.60
C LEU A 461 1.94 -16.72 13.81
N MET A 462 1.20 -15.78 13.22
CA MET A 462 0.25 -16.02 12.16
C MET A 462 0.81 -15.41 10.87
N ASN A 463 0.94 -16.20 9.82
CA ASN A 463 1.27 -15.75 8.48
C ASN A 463 0.03 -15.87 7.58
N ILE A 464 -0.30 -14.83 6.83
CA ILE A 464 -1.45 -14.75 5.93
C ILE A 464 -0.93 -14.47 4.53
N SER A 465 -1.30 -15.26 3.52
CA SER A 465 -0.87 -15.03 2.14
C SER A 465 -1.92 -15.51 1.15
N GLY A 466 -2.11 -14.74 0.08
CA GLY A 466 -2.97 -15.09 -1.05
C GLY A 466 -2.20 -15.86 -2.13
N THR A 467 -2.83 -16.87 -2.74
CA THR A 467 -2.16 -17.68 -3.78
C THR A 467 -1.90 -16.92 -5.07
N ASP A 468 -2.70 -15.89 -5.36
CA ASP A 468 -2.66 -15.11 -6.59
C ASP A 468 -2.01 -13.72 -6.39
N ASP A 469 -1.21 -13.59 -5.31
CA ASP A 469 -0.49 -12.36 -5.01
C ASP A 469 0.56 -12.06 -6.10
N ALA A 470 0.29 -11.00 -6.89
CA ALA A 470 1.17 -10.58 -7.98
C ALA A 470 2.40 -9.79 -7.49
N LEU A 471 2.33 -9.18 -6.28
CA LEU A 471 3.42 -8.39 -5.71
C LEU A 471 4.40 -9.25 -4.93
N VAL A 472 3.89 -10.14 -4.08
CA VAL A 472 4.68 -11.05 -3.24
C VAL A 472 4.32 -12.49 -3.60
N PRO A 473 5.12 -13.15 -4.48
CA PRO A 473 4.76 -14.47 -4.99
C PRO A 473 4.54 -15.49 -3.87
N TYR A 474 3.38 -16.15 -3.86
CA TYR A 474 3.01 -17.14 -2.84
C TYR A 474 4.03 -18.28 -2.72
N ASP A 475 4.49 -18.81 -3.84
CA ASP A 475 5.47 -19.90 -3.88
C ASP A 475 6.92 -19.41 -3.68
N GLY A 476 7.07 -18.11 -3.40
CA GLY A 476 8.38 -17.48 -3.27
C GLY A 476 9.00 -17.09 -4.61
N GLY A 477 10.24 -16.60 -4.54
CA GLY A 477 10.97 -16.11 -5.69
C GLY A 477 11.08 -14.59 -5.72
N ILE A 478 11.51 -14.06 -6.86
CA ILE A 478 11.78 -12.62 -7.03
C ILE A 478 10.48 -11.90 -7.39
N SER A 479 10.11 -10.89 -6.59
CA SER A 479 9.01 -9.98 -6.94
C SER A 479 9.26 -9.30 -8.28
N ARG A 480 8.22 -9.12 -9.07
CA ARG A 480 8.31 -8.35 -10.33
C ARG A 480 8.31 -6.83 -10.08
N HIS A 481 7.80 -6.40 -8.92
CA HIS A 481 7.49 -5.01 -8.63
C HIS A 481 8.36 -4.43 -7.52
N ILE A 482 8.60 -5.16 -6.42
CA ILE A 482 9.25 -4.64 -5.22
C ILE A 482 10.76 -4.51 -5.44
N PRO A 483 11.35 -3.30 -5.31
CA PRO A 483 12.77 -3.08 -5.49
C PRO A 483 13.59 -3.64 -4.31
N ALA A 484 14.86 -3.94 -4.56
CA ALA A 484 15.87 -4.21 -3.55
C ALA A 484 17.21 -3.59 -3.97
N LYS A 485 18.19 -3.54 -3.06
CA LYS A 485 19.52 -2.95 -3.34
C LYS A 485 20.17 -3.55 -4.60
N ASP A 486 19.99 -4.87 -4.83
CA ASP A 486 20.60 -5.61 -5.93
C ASP A 486 19.59 -5.97 -7.03
N GLY A 487 18.54 -5.14 -7.24
CA GLY A 487 17.54 -5.37 -8.27
C GLY A 487 16.13 -5.47 -7.70
N LYS A 488 15.55 -6.67 -7.64
CA LYS A 488 14.21 -6.92 -7.11
C LYS A 488 14.25 -7.79 -5.86
N LEU A 489 13.32 -7.54 -4.91
CA LEU A 489 13.24 -8.26 -3.66
C LEU A 489 12.80 -9.71 -3.88
N GLY A 490 13.55 -10.65 -3.30
CA GLY A 490 13.18 -12.05 -3.28
C GLY A 490 12.50 -12.44 -1.97
N PHE A 491 11.61 -13.43 -2.05
CA PHE A 491 10.86 -13.95 -0.91
C PHE A 491 10.97 -15.47 -0.83
N LEU A 492 10.88 -16.01 0.38
CA LEU A 492 10.60 -17.41 0.58
C LEU A 492 9.13 -17.68 0.22
N GLY A 493 8.80 -18.90 -0.20
CA GLY A 493 7.39 -19.31 -0.31
C GLY A 493 6.69 -19.18 1.06
N ALA A 494 5.42 -18.79 1.05
CA ALA A 494 4.67 -18.49 2.27
C ALA A 494 4.60 -19.68 3.24
N GLU A 495 4.36 -20.88 2.72
CA GLU A 495 4.37 -22.12 3.51
C GLU A 495 5.78 -22.44 4.04
N GLU A 496 6.82 -22.21 3.23
CA GLU A 496 8.21 -22.43 3.64
C GLU A 496 8.64 -21.45 4.73
N SER A 497 8.31 -20.16 4.55
CA SER A 497 8.54 -19.12 5.55
C SER A 497 7.91 -19.48 6.91
N THR A 498 6.66 -19.94 6.89
CA THR A 498 5.97 -20.36 8.12
C THR A 498 6.62 -21.59 8.74
N TYR A 499 7.04 -22.56 7.93
CA TYR A 499 7.76 -23.74 8.41
C TYR A 499 9.11 -23.39 9.03
N VAL A 500 9.89 -22.46 8.43
CA VAL A 500 11.12 -21.94 9.01
C VAL A 500 10.87 -21.34 10.39
N TRP A 501 9.84 -20.53 10.55
CA TRP A 501 9.43 -20.00 11.84
C TRP A 501 8.99 -21.09 12.83
N ALA A 502 8.22 -22.07 12.37
CA ALA A 502 7.83 -23.21 13.23
C ALA A 502 9.06 -23.96 13.76
N LYS A 503 10.06 -24.21 12.91
CA LYS A 503 11.34 -24.80 13.31
C LYS A 503 12.07 -23.95 14.35
N GLN A 504 12.16 -22.64 14.15
CA GLN A 504 12.75 -21.71 15.11
C GLN A 504 12.03 -21.74 16.46
N MET A 505 10.70 -21.89 16.46
CA MET A 505 9.89 -21.98 17.68
C MET A 505 9.88 -23.39 18.31
N GLY A 506 10.66 -24.34 17.78
CA GLY A 506 10.87 -25.66 18.38
C GLY A 506 10.08 -26.80 17.73
N TYR A 507 9.45 -26.59 16.58
CA TYR A 507 8.81 -27.69 15.85
C TYR A 507 9.84 -28.66 15.27
N SER A 508 9.73 -29.93 15.62
CA SER A 508 10.67 -30.99 15.19
C SER A 508 10.17 -31.82 14.00
N GLY A 509 8.89 -31.67 13.63
CA GLY A 509 8.25 -32.43 12.55
C GLY A 509 8.65 -31.96 11.14
N LYS A 510 8.08 -32.61 10.12
CA LYS A 510 8.22 -32.24 8.71
C LYS A 510 7.25 -31.10 8.39
N LYS A 511 7.54 -30.36 7.30
CA LYS A 511 6.62 -29.37 6.74
C LYS A 511 5.28 -30.04 6.43
N LEU A 512 4.19 -29.40 6.85
CA LEU A 512 2.84 -29.87 6.54
C LEU A 512 2.59 -29.70 5.03
N THR A 513 2.01 -30.71 4.42
CA THR A 513 1.60 -30.71 3.01
C THR A 513 0.08 -30.77 2.85
N THR A 514 -0.63 -30.89 3.97
CA THR A 514 -2.10 -30.93 4.03
C THR A 514 -2.53 -29.93 5.09
N PRO A 515 -3.53 -29.10 4.81
CA PRO A 515 -4.05 -28.15 5.78
C PRO A 515 -4.66 -28.88 6.99
N SER A 516 -4.51 -28.30 8.17
CA SER A 516 -5.12 -28.76 9.41
C SER A 516 -6.63 -28.47 9.46
N ARG A 517 -7.07 -27.44 8.72
CA ARG A 517 -8.44 -26.98 8.58
C ARG A 517 -8.62 -26.34 7.21
N THR A 518 -9.81 -26.49 6.62
CA THR A 518 -10.21 -25.80 5.39
C THR A 518 -11.60 -25.20 5.60
N GLU A 519 -11.78 -23.94 5.30
CA GLU A 519 -13.04 -23.20 5.35
C GLU A 519 -13.16 -22.33 4.08
N GLY A 520 -14.09 -22.68 3.20
CA GLY A 520 -14.22 -22.02 1.91
C GLY A 520 -12.89 -22.03 1.14
N GLN A 521 -12.41 -20.84 0.79
CA GLN A 521 -11.12 -20.64 0.11
C GLN A 521 -9.92 -20.58 1.05
N MET A 522 -10.13 -20.71 2.36
CA MET A 522 -9.07 -20.62 3.36
C MET A 522 -8.56 -21.99 3.77
N GLU A 523 -7.28 -22.23 3.58
CA GLU A 523 -6.55 -23.42 4.05
C GLU A 523 -5.60 -23.02 5.19
N VAL A 524 -5.73 -23.68 6.36
CA VAL A 524 -4.93 -23.33 7.55
C VAL A 524 -3.95 -24.44 7.86
N PHE A 525 -2.66 -24.12 7.92
CA PHE A 525 -1.58 -25.04 8.33
C PHE A 525 -1.14 -24.68 9.75
N SER A 526 -1.37 -25.56 10.70
CA SER A 526 -1.15 -25.31 12.12
C SER A 526 0.01 -26.11 12.67
N TYR A 527 1.04 -25.43 13.16
CA TYR A 527 2.19 -26.00 13.85
C TYR A 527 2.13 -25.68 15.35
N LEU A 528 2.78 -26.49 16.18
CA LEU A 528 2.94 -26.26 17.61
C LEU A 528 1.60 -26.01 18.34
N GLY A 529 0.55 -26.75 17.94
CA GLY A 529 -0.77 -26.62 18.55
C GLY A 529 -1.47 -25.28 18.30
N GLY A 530 -1.07 -24.54 17.26
CA GLY A 530 -1.65 -23.24 16.90
C GLY A 530 -0.76 -22.04 17.26
N ASP A 531 0.44 -22.27 17.79
CA ASP A 531 1.37 -21.16 18.08
C ASP A 531 2.04 -20.61 16.84
N VAL A 532 2.20 -21.43 15.78
CA VAL A 532 2.65 -20.97 14.47
C VAL A 532 1.66 -21.47 13.43
N VAL A 533 1.01 -20.55 12.73
CA VAL A 533 -0.04 -20.87 11.78
C VAL A 533 0.16 -20.13 10.45
N HIS A 534 -0.22 -20.78 9.36
CA HIS A 534 -0.30 -20.18 8.05
C HIS A 534 -1.73 -20.22 7.54
N TYR A 535 -2.27 -19.09 7.19
CA TYR A 535 -3.53 -18.91 6.50
C TYR A 535 -3.25 -18.69 5.02
N LYS A 536 -3.52 -19.70 4.22
CA LYS A 536 -3.45 -19.67 2.77
C LYS A 536 -4.82 -19.32 2.24
N VAL A 537 -4.96 -18.18 1.59
CA VAL A 537 -6.21 -17.73 0.98
C VAL A 537 -6.14 -18.02 -0.51
N VAL A 538 -6.85 -19.06 -0.93
CA VAL A 538 -6.83 -19.56 -2.32
C VAL A 538 -7.55 -18.56 -3.24
N GLY A 539 -6.90 -18.13 -4.33
CA GLY A 539 -7.44 -17.17 -5.29
C GLY A 539 -7.32 -15.70 -4.86
N ALA A 540 -6.92 -15.41 -3.60
CA ALA A 540 -6.74 -14.04 -3.17
C ALA A 540 -5.39 -13.47 -3.63
N GLY A 541 -5.37 -12.17 -3.96
CA GLY A 541 -4.19 -11.41 -4.30
C GLY A 541 -3.49 -10.80 -3.06
N HIS A 542 -2.87 -9.62 -3.24
CA HIS A 542 -2.16 -8.90 -2.17
C HIS A 542 -3.06 -8.40 -1.03
N GLY A 543 -4.38 -8.38 -1.23
CA GLY A 543 -5.41 -8.05 -0.24
C GLY A 543 -5.80 -9.20 0.71
N ALA A 544 -5.20 -10.40 0.64
CA ALA A 544 -5.57 -11.59 1.41
C ALA A 544 -5.69 -11.38 2.95
N THR A 545 -5.11 -10.31 3.48
CA THR A 545 -5.25 -9.92 4.89
C THR A 545 -6.68 -9.54 5.26
N HIS A 546 -7.46 -9.04 4.31
CA HIS A 546 -8.85 -8.63 4.51
C HIS A 546 -9.80 -9.81 4.64
N GLU A 547 -9.42 -10.95 4.04
CA GLU A 547 -10.19 -12.21 4.09
C GLU A 547 -10.18 -12.88 5.47
N ILE A 548 -9.30 -12.44 6.38
CA ILE A 548 -9.22 -13.01 7.72
C ILE A 548 -10.28 -12.38 8.60
N SER A 549 -11.22 -13.19 9.07
CA SER A 549 -12.29 -12.74 9.93
C SER A 549 -11.76 -12.18 11.27
N GLU A 550 -12.50 -11.25 11.87
CA GLU A 550 -12.21 -10.77 13.23
C GLU A 550 -12.21 -11.93 14.25
N GLN A 551 -13.05 -12.95 14.01
CA GLN A 551 -13.13 -14.11 14.86
C GLN A 551 -11.85 -14.98 14.80
N ASP A 552 -11.25 -15.17 13.62
CA ASP A 552 -9.98 -15.89 13.46
C ASP A 552 -8.84 -15.14 14.16
N LEU A 553 -8.76 -13.81 13.99
CA LEU A 553 -7.80 -12.99 14.71
C LEU A 553 -7.96 -13.12 16.23
N LEU A 554 -9.17 -12.95 16.76
CA LEU A 554 -9.45 -13.10 18.18
C LEU A 554 -9.16 -14.51 18.68
N HIS A 555 -9.51 -15.54 17.91
CA HIS A 555 -9.18 -16.93 18.26
C HIS A 555 -7.67 -17.14 18.38
N PHE A 556 -6.90 -16.65 17.42
CA PHE A 556 -5.44 -16.72 17.50
C PHE A 556 -4.90 -15.94 18.70
N LEU A 557 -5.33 -14.71 18.94
CA LEU A 557 -4.85 -13.87 20.03
C LEU A 557 -5.18 -14.43 21.42
N ASP A 558 -6.33 -15.09 21.56
CA ASP A 558 -6.82 -15.63 22.85
C ASP A 558 -6.28 -17.02 23.18
N SER A 559 -6.00 -17.86 22.17
CA SER A 559 -5.63 -19.27 22.39
C SER A 559 -4.29 -19.46 23.12
N GLY A 560 -3.39 -18.47 23.09
CA GLY A 560 -2.10 -18.51 23.81
C GLY A 560 -2.14 -18.24 25.32
N LYS A 561 -3.31 -18.01 25.91
CA LYS A 561 -3.43 -17.63 27.34
C LYS A 561 -3.26 -18.79 28.33
N ASN A 562 -3.31 -20.05 27.87
CA ASN A 562 -3.40 -21.23 28.75
C ASN A 562 -2.08 -21.95 29.05
N THR A 563 -0.90 -21.46 28.61
CA THR A 563 0.38 -22.17 28.78
C THR A 563 1.29 -21.64 29.89
N SER A 564 0.88 -20.60 30.64
CA SER A 564 1.67 -20.05 31.77
C SER A 564 1.35 -20.69 33.14
N GLY A 565 0.83 -21.90 33.17
CA GLY A 565 0.44 -22.60 34.40
C GLY A 565 0.71 -24.09 34.36
N LYS A 566 1.96 -24.50 34.05
CA LYS A 566 2.45 -25.85 34.44
C LYS A 566 3.95 -25.79 34.67
#